data_f3f19da076ec506c38e1f2ae5ef743e8
#
_entry.id   f3f19da076ec506c38e1f2ae5ef743e8
#
_cell.length_a   1.000
_cell.length_b   1.000
_cell.length_c   1.000
_cell.angle_alpha   90.00
_cell.angle_beta   90.00
_cell.angle_gamma   90.00
#
_symmetry.space_group_name_H-M   'P 1'
#
loop_
_entity.id
_entity.type
_entity.pdbx_description
1 polymer ?
#
loop_
_entity_poly.entity_id
_entity_poly.type
_entity_poly.pdbx_seq_one_letter_code
_entity_poly.pdbx_strand_id
1 'polypeptide(L)'
;LRYGFILDIGTTTIAVYLVDLLSGEVLDADGTANPQRVFGADVLSRITAAAGRENLEKMQAVTIKGISETMRGLLRSLSIDENHVYSVVAVGNTTMSHLFLGVDPKNLSVAPFIPCYRPRTVVKGGRLGLPMHPEGTVHVLANISGYVGSDTLGVAMATKLWEQKGYSLAVDIGTNGEIILGYKGWLLACSAAAGPAFEGAHIQNGMRAGDGAIESVLLENGTVRLGVIGDMPPQGICGSGLIDAVAELLRCGLLGVSGRLAGEKSPALSQPLGGRLRTVGGMREFVLAFAGEQGNERDIVITQKDIRELQLAKAAIAAGIAVLLKEVKIEASQIDRIYLAGAFGNYLDREKAVALGMFPGISVDKIIPIGNAAAEGAGLCLLSLGERKMADRIASFVKPVELSTHVEFNDLFVREIGFPPLGGKGAS
;
A
#
# COMPACT_ATOMS: atom_id res chain seq x y z
N LEU A 1 23.93 20.06 -17.00
CA LEU A 1 22.69 19.33 -16.79
C LEU A 1 22.99 18.08 -15.96
N ARG A 2 22.28 17.85 -14.88
CA ARG A 2 22.51 16.70 -13.98
C ARG A 2 21.17 16.19 -13.48
N TYR A 3 20.84 14.97 -13.84
CA TYR A 3 19.58 14.34 -13.49
C TYR A 3 19.78 13.09 -12.66
N GLY A 4 18.75 12.71 -11.94
CA GLY A 4 18.67 11.45 -11.22
C GLY A 4 17.27 10.87 -11.29
N PHE A 5 17.13 9.64 -10.84
CA PHE A 5 15.84 8.99 -10.72
C PHE A 5 15.59 8.47 -9.30
N ILE A 6 14.33 8.50 -8.92
CA ILE A 6 13.80 7.78 -7.77
C ILE A 6 13.00 6.61 -8.32
N LEU A 7 13.26 5.42 -7.80
CA LEU A 7 12.51 4.19 -8.12
C LEU A 7 11.84 3.69 -6.84
N ASP A 8 10.52 3.65 -6.86
CA ASP A 8 9.75 2.96 -5.84
C ASP A 8 9.25 1.64 -6.44
N ILE A 9 9.89 0.54 -6.04
CA ILE A 9 9.69 -0.79 -6.62
C ILE A 9 8.67 -1.55 -5.78
N GLY A 10 7.39 -1.22 -5.97
CA GLY A 10 6.29 -1.93 -5.33
C GLY A 10 6.05 -3.32 -5.91
N THR A 11 5.36 -4.16 -5.15
CA THR A 11 4.94 -5.51 -5.61
C THR A 11 4.03 -5.42 -6.83
N THR A 12 3.13 -4.46 -6.87
CA THR A 12 2.11 -4.31 -7.91
C THR A 12 2.46 -3.25 -8.95
N THR A 13 3.03 -2.15 -8.53
CA THR A 13 3.37 -0.99 -9.38
C THR A 13 4.79 -0.53 -9.08
N ILE A 14 5.50 -0.10 -10.11
CA ILE A 14 6.80 0.56 -9.98
C ILE A 14 6.58 2.03 -10.36
N ALA A 15 6.88 2.94 -9.44
CA ALA A 15 6.85 4.38 -9.70
C ALA A 15 8.26 4.89 -9.98
N VAL A 16 8.38 5.78 -10.97
CA VAL A 16 9.64 6.32 -11.47
C VAL A 16 9.53 7.84 -11.54
N TYR A 17 10.43 8.54 -10.87
CA TYR A 17 10.45 10.00 -10.83
C TYR A 17 11.77 10.51 -11.39
N LEU A 18 11.71 11.42 -12.33
CA LEU A 18 12.88 12.13 -12.89
C LEU A 18 13.10 13.42 -12.11
N VAL A 19 14.32 13.61 -11.63
CA VAL A 19 14.67 14.72 -10.73
C VAL A 19 15.85 15.49 -11.29
N ASP A 20 15.76 16.83 -11.28
CA ASP A 20 16.92 17.70 -11.47
C ASP A 20 17.75 17.73 -10.17
N LEU A 21 18.99 17.26 -10.24
CA LEU A 21 19.87 17.18 -9.05
C LEU A 21 20.40 18.54 -8.59
N LEU A 22 20.21 19.60 -9.35
CA LEU A 22 20.64 20.96 -8.96
C LEU A 22 19.56 21.70 -8.22
N SER A 23 18.31 21.66 -8.69
CA SER A 23 17.17 22.30 -8.06
C SER A 23 16.51 21.42 -7.00
N GLY A 24 16.61 20.08 -7.14
CA GLY A 24 15.85 19.11 -6.36
C GLY A 24 14.41 18.93 -6.84
N GLU A 25 14.03 19.55 -7.95
CA GLU A 25 12.68 19.49 -8.49
C GLU A 25 12.42 18.14 -9.18
N VAL A 26 11.23 17.56 -8.93
CA VAL A 26 10.71 16.43 -9.71
C VAL A 26 10.17 17.01 -11.02
N LEU A 27 10.84 16.71 -12.12
CA LEU A 27 10.50 17.24 -13.43
C LEU A 27 9.33 16.52 -14.07
N ASP A 28 9.24 15.22 -13.86
CA ASP A 28 8.19 14.36 -14.40
C ASP A 28 8.15 13.03 -13.63
N ALA A 29 7.03 12.32 -13.71
CA ALA A 29 6.85 11.04 -13.05
C ALA A 29 5.95 10.13 -13.87
N ASP A 30 6.25 8.85 -13.89
CA ASP A 30 5.44 7.82 -14.54
C ASP A 30 5.44 6.54 -13.72
N GLY A 31 4.51 5.65 -13.99
CA GLY A 31 4.39 4.37 -13.31
C GLY A 31 4.07 3.23 -14.25
N THR A 32 4.65 2.08 -13.97
CA THR A 32 4.36 0.86 -14.72
C THR A 32 3.89 -0.26 -13.80
N ALA A 33 3.01 -1.11 -14.30
CA ALA A 33 2.68 -2.33 -13.59
C ALA A 33 3.95 -3.18 -13.44
N ASN A 34 4.23 -3.68 -12.23
CA ASN A 34 5.43 -4.49 -12.02
C ASN A 34 5.42 -5.72 -12.95
N PRO A 35 6.38 -5.83 -13.89
CA PRO A 35 6.40 -6.93 -14.86
C PRO A 35 6.53 -8.32 -14.22
N GLN A 36 7.01 -8.40 -12.99
CA GLN A 36 7.12 -9.66 -12.24
C GLN A 36 5.76 -10.30 -11.90
N ARG A 37 4.64 -9.58 -12.10
CA ARG A 37 3.29 -10.13 -11.88
C ARG A 37 3.01 -11.42 -12.67
N VAL A 38 3.67 -11.63 -13.79
CA VAL A 38 3.55 -12.87 -14.59
C VAL A 38 4.14 -14.09 -13.90
N PHE A 39 5.01 -13.88 -12.91
CA PHE A 39 5.62 -14.95 -12.11
C PHE A 39 4.89 -15.20 -10.79
N GLY A 40 4.07 -14.24 -10.32
CA GLY A 40 3.31 -14.37 -9.10
C GLY A 40 2.63 -13.05 -8.72
N ALA A 41 1.44 -13.14 -8.12
CA ALA A 41 0.64 -11.99 -7.72
C ALA A 41 1.18 -11.30 -6.46
N ASP A 42 1.82 -12.06 -5.56
CA ASP A 42 2.30 -11.64 -4.25
C ASP A 42 3.79 -11.96 -4.04
N VAL A 43 4.32 -11.52 -2.90
CA VAL A 43 5.74 -11.68 -2.54
C VAL A 43 6.13 -13.16 -2.44
N LEU A 44 5.33 -14.01 -1.79
CA LEU A 44 5.68 -15.42 -1.56
C LEU A 44 5.67 -16.23 -2.87
N SER A 45 4.69 -16.00 -3.73
CA SER A 45 4.63 -16.62 -5.05
C SER A 45 5.83 -16.25 -5.91
N ARG A 46 6.31 -14.99 -5.83
CA ARG A 46 7.52 -14.54 -6.54
C ARG A 46 8.80 -15.13 -5.98
N ILE A 47 8.93 -15.25 -4.65
CA ILE A 47 10.07 -15.96 -4.04
C ILE A 47 10.13 -17.40 -4.54
N THR A 48 8.99 -18.07 -4.57
CA THR A 48 8.89 -19.45 -5.10
C THR A 48 9.27 -19.52 -6.58
N ALA A 49 8.75 -18.61 -7.39
CA ALA A 49 9.04 -18.56 -8.82
C ALA A 49 10.50 -18.20 -9.15
N ALA A 50 11.17 -17.45 -8.27
CA ALA A 50 12.59 -17.09 -8.41
C ALA A 50 13.56 -18.26 -8.13
N ALA A 51 13.04 -19.43 -7.78
CA ALA A 51 13.88 -20.61 -7.51
C ALA A 51 14.75 -20.97 -8.72
N GLY A 52 16.06 -21.06 -8.48
CA GLY A 52 17.05 -21.35 -9.51
C GLY A 52 17.53 -20.10 -10.26
N ARG A 53 18.80 -20.16 -10.68
CA ARG A 53 19.50 -19.04 -11.27
C ARG A 53 18.80 -18.46 -12.51
N GLU A 54 18.34 -19.33 -13.40
CA GLU A 54 17.70 -18.93 -14.66
C GLU A 54 16.42 -18.12 -14.42
N ASN A 55 15.56 -18.57 -13.50
CA ASN A 55 14.32 -17.89 -13.17
C ASN A 55 14.59 -16.52 -12.51
N LEU A 56 15.55 -16.47 -11.60
CA LEU A 56 15.96 -15.24 -10.94
C LEU A 56 16.47 -14.21 -11.96
N GLU A 57 17.34 -14.62 -12.90
CA GLU A 57 17.85 -13.77 -13.98
C GLU A 57 16.72 -13.28 -14.90
N LYS A 58 15.73 -14.13 -15.23
CA LYS A 58 14.55 -13.73 -16.00
C LYS A 58 13.71 -12.67 -15.26
N MET A 59 13.46 -12.90 -13.99
CA MET A 59 12.68 -11.96 -13.17
C MET A 59 13.39 -10.60 -13.02
N GLN A 60 14.71 -10.61 -12.83
CA GLN A 60 15.50 -9.39 -12.85
C GLN A 60 15.41 -8.67 -14.20
N ALA A 61 15.62 -9.41 -15.28
CA ALA A 61 15.63 -8.84 -16.63
C ALA A 61 14.32 -8.15 -17.01
N VAL A 62 13.17 -8.75 -16.71
CA VAL A 62 11.87 -8.13 -17.00
C VAL A 62 11.64 -6.87 -16.15
N THR A 63 12.11 -6.85 -14.91
CA THR A 63 12.02 -5.69 -14.02
C THR A 63 12.88 -4.54 -14.54
N ILE A 64 14.15 -4.82 -14.84
CA ILE A 64 15.08 -3.82 -15.40
C ILE A 64 14.55 -3.29 -16.74
N LYS A 65 14.01 -4.16 -17.58
CA LYS A 65 13.41 -3.74 -18.85
C LYS A 65 12.25 -2.77 -18.64
N GLY A 66 11.29 -3.11 -17.80
CA GLY A 66 10.12 -2.25 -17.52
C GLY A 66 10.53 -0.89 -16.94
N ILE A 67 11.44 -0.89 -15.95
CA ILE A 67 12.01 0.36 -15.39
C ILE A 67 12.71 1.18 -16.49
N SER A 68 13.55 0.54 -17.31
CA SER A 68 14.31 1.23 -18.38
C SER A 68 13.39 1.83 -19.44
N GLU A 69 12.31 1.17 -19.79
CA GLU A 69 11.31 1.68 -20.74
C GLU A 69 10.62 2.93 -20.18
N THR A 70 10.22 2.92 -18.91
CA THR A 70 9.61 4.06 -18.23
C THR A 70 10.61 5.22 -18.11
N MET A 71 11.85 4.96 -17.66
CA MET A 71 12.91 5.97 -17.59
C MET A 71 13.16 6.63 -18.96
N ARG A 72 13.29 5.83 -20.04
CA ARG A 72 13.46 6.37 -21.40
C ARG A 72 12.25 7.16 -21.87
N GLY A 73 11.04 6.78 -21.46
CA GLY A 73 9.82 7.56 -21.72
C GLY A 73 9.94 8.98 -21.17
N LEU A 74 10.27 9.08 -19.87
CA LEU A 74 10.45 10.36 -19.18
C LEU A 74 11.61 11.20 -19.75
N LEU A 75 12.73 10.58 -20.10
CA LEU A 75 13.84 11.29 -20.71
C LEU A 75 13.48 11.85 -22.10
N ARG A 76 12.75 11.08 -22.91
CA ARG A 76 12.31 11.52 -24.25
C ARG A 76 11.29 12.67 -24.19
N SER A 77 10.33 12.64 -23.27
CA SER A 77 9.32 13.70 -23.14
C SER A 77 9.96 15.06 -22.87
N LEU A 78 11.12 15.09 -22.20
CA LEU A 78 11.85 16.30 -21.86
C LEU A 78 13.12 16.52 -22.71
N SER A 79 13.35 15.68 -23.73
CA SER A 79 14.55 15.74 -24.62
C SER A 79 15.86 15.69 -23.84
N ILE A 80 15.95 14.83 -22.81
CA ILE A 80 17.13 14.66 -21.97
C ILE A 80 17.93 13.45 -22.42
N ASP A 81 19.26 13.61 -22.60
CA ASP A 81 20.19 12.53 -22.89
C ASP A 81 20.44 11.68 -21.63
N GLU A 82 20.37 10.36 -21.78
CA GLU A 82 20.61 9.40 -20.68
C GLU A 82 22.01 9.55 -20.05
N ASN A 83 22.99 10.02 -20.79
CA ASN A 83 24.32 10.32 -20.26
C ASN A 83 24.37 11.48 -19.25
N HIS A 84 23.29 12.22 -19.10
CA HIS A 84 23.14 13.25 -18.06
C HIS A 84 22.49 12.72 -16.76
N VAL A 85 22.15 11.44 -16.69
CA VAL A 85 21.63 10.79 -15.48
C VAL A 85 22.77 10.17 -14.69
N TYR A 86 23.05 10.68 -13.50
CA TYR A 86 24.22 10.28 -12.72
C TYR A 86 23.90 9.47 -11.47
N SER A 87 22.70 9.57 -10.95
CA SER A 87 22.33 8.90 -9.70
C SER A 87 20.90 8.37 -9.74
N VAL A 88 20.72 7.18 -9.21
CA VAL A 88 19.40 6.56 -8.99
C VAL A 88 19.33 6.14 -7.54
N VAL A 89 18.21 6.41 -6.88
CA VAL A 89 17.90 5.83 -5.58
C VAL A 89 16.67 4.95 -5.72
N ALA A 90 16.78 3.70 -5.28
CA ALA A 90 15.72 2.72 -5.33
C ALA A 90 15.29 2.31 -3.92
N VAL A 91 13.99 2.25 -3.71
CA VAL A 91 13.32 1.69 -2.54
C VAL A 91 12.33 0.60 -2.96
N GLY A 92 11.90 -0.20 -2.02
CA GLY A 92 10.92 -1.27 -2.19
C GLY A 92 10.98 -2.23 -1.02
N ASN A 93 10.01 -3.15 -0.94
CA ASN A 93 10.10 -4.18 0.07
C ASN A 93 11.32 -5.08 -0.13
N THR A 94 11.69 -5.82 0.91
CA THR A 94 12.94 -6.59 0.90
C THR A 94 13.03 -7.58 -0.26
N THR A 95 11.92 -8.22 -0.65
CA THR A 95 11.91 -9.16 -1.79
C THR A 95 12.12 -8.42 -3.11
N MET A 96 11.44 -7.29 -3.32
CA MET A 96 11.61 -6.50 -4.54
C MET A 96 13.04 -5.97 -4.68
N SER A 97 13.66 -5.54 -3.57
CA SER A 97 15.07 -5.13 -3.54
C SER A 97 16.00 -6.27 -3.95
N HIS A 98 15.74 -7.51 -3.48
CA HIS A 98 16.53 -8.70 -3.86
C HIS A 98 16.37 -9.01 -5.34
N LEU A 99 15.14 -9.09 -5.83
CA LEU A 99 14.86 -9.42 -7.23
C LEU A 99 15.41 -8.35 -8.21
N PHE A 100 15.36 -7.07 -7.83
CA PHE A 100 15.95 -5.98 -8.59
C PHE A 100 17.47 -6.13 -8.75
N LEU A 101 18.15 -6.55 -7.68
CA LEU A 101 19.60 -6.78 -7.68
C LEU A 101 20.00 -8.17 -8.19
N GLY A 102 19.07 -9.06 -8.51
CA GLY A 102 19.35 -10.44 -8.90
C GLY A 102 19.91 -11.29 -7.74
N VAL A 103 19.50 -10.99 -6.52
CA VAL A 103 19.86 -11.75 -5.31
C VAL A 103 18.75 -12.71 -4.95
N ASP A 104 19.09 -13.98 -4.69
CA ASP A 104 18.13 -15.05 -4.36
C ASP A 104 17.36 -14.72 -3.06
N PRO A 105 16.03 -14.53 -3.13
CA PRO A 105 15.20 -14.17 -1.98
C PRO A 105 14.73 -15.39 -1.16
N LYS A 106 15.16 -16.61 -1.45
CA LYS A 106 14.58 -17.87 -0.90
C LYS A 106 14.48 -17.89 0.63
N ASN A 107 15.46 -17.30 1.32
CA ASN A 107 15.47 -17.28 2.79
C ASN A 107 14.35 -16.42 3.39
N LEU A 108 13.72 -15.54 2.58
CA LEU A 108 12.59 -14.72 3.00
C LEU A 108 11.27 -15.51 3.09
N SER A 109 11.21 -16.73 2.53
CA SER A 109 10.01 -17.57 2.62
C SER A 109 9.99 -18.52 3.82
N VAL A 110 11.08 -18.59 4.58
CA VAL A 110 11.23 -19.53 5.70
C VAL A 110 11.69 -18.79 6.95
N ALA A 111 11.00 -19.02 8.07
CA ALA A 111 11.39 -18.44 9.36
C ALA A 111 12.87 -18.80 9.69
N PRO A 112 13.66 -17.87 10.20
CA PRO A 112 13.32 -16.52 10.70
C PRO A 112 13.41 -15.40 9.65
N PHE A 113 13.16 -15.67 8.34
CA PHE A 113 13.03 -14.69 7.25
C PHE A 113 14.24 -13.76 7.07
N ILE A 114 15.43 -14.34 7.12
CA ILE A 114 16.69 -13.58 7.08
C ILE A 114 17.04 -13.18 5.63
N PRO A 115 17.11 -11.87 5.31
CA PRO A 115 17.52 -11.42 3.98
C PRO A 115 19.00 -11.71 3.73
N CYS A 116 19.39 -11.93 2.46
CA CYS A 116 20.77 -12.14 2.08
C CYS A 116 21.64 -10.90 2.33
N TYR A 117 21.05 -9.71 2.30
CA TYR A 117 21.70 -8.46 2.66
C TYR A 117 20.68 -7.50 3.29
N ARG A 118 21.15 -6.59 4.13
CA ARG A 118 20.38 -5.49 4.72
C ARG A 118 20.96 -4.11 4.41
N PRO A 119 22.28 -3.91 4.44
CA PRO A 119 22.88 -2.60 4.22
C PRO A 119 22.54 -2.02 2.85
N ARG A 120 22.57 -0.70 2.75
CA ARG A 120 22.46 -0.01 1.46
C ARG A 120 23.49 -0.56 0.47
N THR A 121 23.02 -0.92 -0.71
CA THR A 121 23.83 -1.47 -1.78
C THR A 121 24.04 -0.45 -2.87
N VAL A 122 25.25 -0.31 -3.36
CA VAL A 122 25.61 0.60 -4.46
C VAL A 122 26.10 -0.20 -5.65
N VAL A 123 25.47 0.02 -6.80
CA VAL A 123 25.80 -0.66 -8.06
C VAL A 123 26.03 0.39 -9.16
N LYS A 124 26.98 0.15 -10.05
CA LYS A 124 27.11 0.95 -11.28
C LYS A 124 25.91 0.74 -12.19
N GLY A 125 25.35 1.83 -12.73
CA GLY A 125 24.19 1.78 -13.61
C GLY A 125 24.36 0.88 -14.82
N GLY A 126 25.55 0.92 -15.44
CA GLY A 126 25.88 0.04 -16.57
C GLY A 126 25.82 -1.45 -16.27
N ARG A 127 26.02 -1.88 -15.01
CA ARG A 127 25.87 -3.30 -14.61
C ARG A 127 24.41 -3.76 -14.55
N LEU A 128 23.49 -2.84 -14.28
CA LEU A 128 22.06 -3.12 -14.29
C LEU A 128 21.40 -2.91 -15.64
N GLY A 129 22.10 -2.23 -16.60
CA GLY A 129 21.54 -1.90 -17.91
C GLY A 129 20.47 -0.80 -17.88
N LEU A 130 20.48 0.06 -16.87
CA LEU A 130 19.59 1.21 -16.78
C LEU A 130 20.07 2.34 -17.72
N PRO A 131 19.14 3.13 -18.30
CA PRO A 131 19.48 4.27 -19.16
C PRO A 131 20.02 5.43 -18.32
N MET A 132 21.33 5.44 -18.10
CA MET A 132 22.05 6.44 -17.34
C MET A 132 23.54 6.45 -17.70
N HIS A 133 24.24 7.47 -17.24
CA HIS A 133 25.69 7.55 -17.45
C HIS A 133 26.38 6.25 -16.99
N PRO A 134 27.31 5.66 -17.77
CA PRO A 134 27.92 4.37 -17.43
C PRO A 134 28.59 4.33 -16.04
N GLU A 135 29.20 5.45 -15.63
CA GLU A 135 29.79 5.62 -14.29
C GLU A 135 28.79 6.08 -13.23
N GLY A 136 27.54 6.31 -13.58
CA GLY A 136 26.48 6.66 -12.66
C GLY A 136 26.22 5.55 -11.63
N THR A 137 25.66 5.90 -10.51
CA THR A 137 25.46 4.99 -9.38
C THR A 137 23.98 4.78 -9.06
N VAL A 138 23.63 3.53 -8.80
CA VAL A 138 22.32 3.13 -8.29
C VAL A 138 22.48 2.77 -6.82
N HIS A 139 21.77 3.47 -5.96
CA HIS A 139 21.73 3.23 -4.52
C HIS A 139 20.41 2.54 -4.19
N VAL A 140 20.45 1.26 -3.83
CA VAL A 140 19.33 0.55 -3.24
C VAL A 140 19.41 0.76 -1.74
N LEU A 141 18.41 1.43 -1.13
CA LEU A 141 18.45 1.76 0.28
C LEU A 141 18.45 0.50 1.17
N ALA A 142 18.84 0.67 2.42
CA ALA A 142 18.95 -0.44 3.36
C ALA A 142 17.57 -1.05 3.68
N ASN A 143 17.50 -2.38 3.74
CA ASN A 143 16.35 -3.10 4.25
C ASN A 143 16.41 -3.17 5.79
N ILE A 144 15.24 -3.07 6.45
CA ILE A 144 15.16 -3.16 7.91
C ILE A 144 15.14 -4.62 8.37
N SER A 145 14.31 -5.46 7.72
CA SER A 145 14.21 -6.89 8.03
C SER A 145 13.76 -7.70 6.80
N GLY A 146 13.36 -8.95 6.99
CA GLY A 146 12.87 -9.80 5.92
C GLY A 146 11.60 -9.31 5.23
N TYR A 147 10.69 -8.71 5.99
CA TYR A 147 9.43 -8.18 5.47
C TYR A 147 9.29 -6.66 5.60
N VAL A 148 10.21 -5.99 6.28
CA VAL A 148 10.24 -4.53 6.39
C VAL A 148 11.38 -4.02 5.52
N GLY A 149 11.05 -3.45 4.39
CA GLY A 149 12.00 -3.10 3.34
C GLY A 149 12.52 -1.67 3.40
N SER A 150 13.14 -1.26 2.31
CA SER A 150 13.66 0.10 2.13
C SER A 150 12.56 1.12 1.78
N ASP A 151 11.39 0.69 1.31
CA ASP A 151 10.17 1.50 1.21
C ASP A 151 9.77 2.04 2.58
N THR A 152 9.68 1.17 3.57
CA THR A 152 9.42 1.53 4.97
C THR A 152 10.48 2.49 5.52
N LEU A 153 11.75 2.29 5.17
CA LEU A 153 12.82 3.24 5.51
C LEU A 153 12.56 4.60 4.84
N GLY A 154 12.15 4.62 3.58
CA GLY A 154 11.75 5.83 2.86
C GLY A 154 10.63 6.58 3.58
N VAL A 155 9.58 5.87 3.99
CA VAL A 155 8.48 6.46 4.78
C VAL A 155 8.99 7.05 6.10
N ALA A 156 9.88 6.34 6.81
CA ALA A 156 10.50 6.86 8.03
C ALA A 156 11.27 8.14 7.75
N MET A 157 12.07 8.20 6.68
CA MET A 157 12.84 9.38 6.27
C MET A 157 11.92 10.58 5.96
N ALA A 158 10.88 10.40 5.19
CA ALA A 158 9.95 11.48 4.81
C ALA A 158 9.20 12.05 6.03
N THR A 159 8.78 11.19 6.95
CA THR A 159 8.00 11.59 8.13
C THR A 159 8.83 12.04 9.32
N LYS A 160 10.13 11.74 9.32
CA LYS A 160 11.06 12.00 10.46
C LYS A 160 10.48 11.51 11.80
N LEU A 161 9.88 10.32 11.80
CA LEU A 161 9.20 9.77 12.98
C LEU A 161 10.09 9.69 14.21
N TRP A 162 11.38 9.49 14.05
CA TRP A 162 12.35 9.43 15.16
C TRP A 162 12.58 10.78 15.86
N GLU A 163 12.23 11.90 15.20
CA GLU A 163 12.37 13.26 15.75
C GLU A 163 11.11 13.74 16.45
N GLN A 164 10.00 13.01 16.33
CA GLN A 164 8.72 13.40 16.90
C GLN A 164 8.78 13.43 18.44
N LYS A 165 8.16 14.46 19.04
CA LYS A 165 8.13 14.63 20.51
C LYS A 165 7.09 13.75 21.19
N GLY A 166 6.04 13.37 20.47
CA GLY A 166 4.98 12.45 20.88
C GLY A 166 5.00 11.16 20.06
N TYR A 167 4.20 10.19 20.46
CA TYR A 167 4.04 8.94 19.72
C TYR A 167 3.36 9.20 18.37
N SER A 168 4.00 8.81 17.30
CA SER A 168 3.47 8.97 15.95
C SER A 168 3.58 7.69 15.17
N LEU A 169 2.55 7.39 14.39
CA LEU A 169 2.51 6.26 13.46
C LEU A 169 2.71 6.73 12.02
N ALA A 170 3.33 5.91 11.20
CA ALA A 170 3.14 5.95 9.76
C ALA A 170 2.58 4.59 9.33
N VAL A 171 1.58 4.62 8.46
CA VAL A 171 0.95 3.42 7.90
C VAL A 171 0.96 3.57 6.39
N ASP A 172 1.71 2.73 5.72
CA ASP A 172 1.72 2.64 4.26
C ASP A 172 0.79 1.51 3.83
N ILE A 173 -0.25 1.85 3.08
CA ILE A 173 -1.27 0.89 2.66
C ILE A 173 -1.06 0.51 1.21
N GLY A 174 -0.51 -0.66 0.98
CA GLY A 174 -0.36 -1.32 -0.31
C GLY A 174 -0.86 -2.77 -0.26
N THR A 175 -0.23 -3.66 -1.01
CA THR A 175 -0.46 -5.11 -0.93
C THR A 175 -0.15 -5.66 0.46
N ASN A 176 0.86 -5.10 1.13
CA ASN A 176 1.06 -5.22 2.57
C ASN A 176 0.75 -3.88 3.24
N GLY A 177 0.54 -3.90 4.56
CA GLY A 177 0.44 -2.70 5.37
C GLY A 177 1.72 -2.55 6.19
N GLU A 178 2.63 -1.66 5.79
CA GLU A 178 3.82 -1.34 6.57
C GLU A 178 3.47 -0.32 7.63
N ILE A 179 3.80 -0.63 8.89
CA ILE A 179 3.45 0.19 10.05
C ILE A 179 4.71 0.54 10.81
N ILE A 180 4.91 1.83 11.06
CA ILE A 180 6.05 2.34 11.82
C ILE A 180 5.51 3.14 13.00
N LEU A 181 6.00 2.84 14.19
CA LEU A 181 5.76 3.63 15.40
C LEU A 181 7.06 4.32 15.80
N GLY A 182 7.00 5.63 15.97
CA GLY A 182 8.17 6.45 16.34
C GLY A 182 7.95 7.32 17.55
N TYR A 183 9.02 7.53 18.34
CA TYR A 183 9.05 8.40 19.48
C TYR A 183 10.49 8.70 19.92
N LYS A 184 10.89 9.98 20.01
CA LYS A 184 12.12 10.45 20.66
C LYS A 184 13.38 9.60 20.42
N GLY A 185 13.74 9.38 19.18
CA GLY A 185 14.98 8.71 18.80
C GLY A 185 14.90 7.21 18.62
N TRP A 186 13.72 6.58 18.73
CA TRP A 186 13.56 5.16 18.42
C TRP A 186 12.37 4.88 17.48
N LEU A 187 12.44 3.76 16.81
CA LEU A 187 11.42 3.30 15.87
C LEU A 187 11.16 1.81 16.04
N LEU A 188 9.88 1.43 15.99
CA LEU A 188 9.44 0.06 15.76
C LEU A 188 8.77 -0.03 14.40
N ALA A 189 8.93 -1.14 13.70
CA ALA A 189 8.24 -1.34 12.42
C ALA A 189 7.79 -2.79 12.25
N CYS A 190 6.65 -2.99 11.62
CA CYS A 190 6.16 -4.29 11.20
C CYS A 190 5.55 -4.20 9.80
N SER A 191 5.37 -5.37 9.18
CA SER A 191 4.62 -5.52 7.92
C SER A 191 3.46 -6.48 8.15
N ALA A 192 2.24 -6.00 7.90
CA ALA A 192 1.01 -6.77 8.01
C ALA A 192 0.59 -7.26 6.63
N ALA A 193 0.31 -8.55 6.49
CA ALA A 193 -0.18 -9.14 5.24
C ALA A 193 -1.65 -8.75 5.02
N ALA A 194 -1.89 -7.52 4.57
CA ALA A 194 -3.23 -6.99 4.32
C ALA A 194 -3.91 -7.63 3.09
N GLY A 195 -3.13 -8.12 2.14
CA GLY A 195 -3.63 -8.62 0.86
C GLY A 195 -3.99 -7.49 -0.11
N PRO A 196 -4.27 -7.81 -1.38
CA PRO A 196 -4.39 -6.82 -2.44
C PRO A 196 -5.81 -6.26 -2.60
N ALA A 197 -6.69 -6.38 -1.60
CA ALA A 197 -8.08 -5.92 -1.68
C ALA A 197 -8.19 -4.41 -1.95
N PHE A 198 -7.33 -3.61 -1.33
CA PHE A 198 -7.27 -2.16 -1.54
C PHE A 198 -6.75 -1.76 -2.93
N GLU A 199 -6.12 -2.69 -3.66
CA GLU A 199 -5.73 -2.50 -5.05
C GLU A 199 -6.79 -3.05 -6.04
N GLY A 200 -7.96 -3.45 -5.54
CA GLY A 200 -9.07 -4.02 -6.31
C GLY A 200 -8.89 -5.49 -6.70
N ALA A 201 -7.81 -6.15 -6.29
CA ALA A 201 -7.64 -7.57 -6.57
C ALA A 201 -8.45 -8.43 -5.58
N HIS A 202 -8.86 -9.61 -6.05
CA HIS A 202 -9.75 -10.54 -5.35
C HIS A 202 -11.18 -10.02 -5.12
N ILE A 203 -11.52 -8.84 -5.63
CA ILE A 203 -12.84 -8.22 -5.58
C ILE A 203 -13.57 -8.51 -6.88
N GLN A 204 -14.85 -8.87 -6.81
CA GLN A 204 -15.66 -9.34 -7.97
C GLN A 204 -15.65 -8.33 -9.14
N ASN A 205 -15.91 -7.07 -8.85
CA ASN A 205 -15.81 -5.98 -9.83
C ASN A 205 -14.66 -5.04 -9.49
N GLY A 206 -13.59 -5.56 -8.88
CA GLY A 206 -12.45 -4.76 -8.48
C GLY A 206 -11.61 -4.30 -9.67
N MET A 207 -11.10 -3.09 -9.60
CA MET A 207 -10.13 -2.53 -10.54
C MET A 207 -9.20 -1.54 -9.84
N ARG A 208 -8.08 -1.21 -10.48
CA ARG A 208 -7.21 -0.14 -10.00
C ARG A 208 -7.89 1.21 -10.16
N ALA A 209 -7.47 2.19 -9.35
CA ALA A 209 -7.85 3.58 -9.55
C ALA A 209 -7.42 4.06 -10.94
N GLY A 210 -8.38 4.48 -11.73
CA GLY A 210 -8.22 4.92 -13.12
C GLY A 210 -9.60 5.17 -13.73
N ASP A 211 -9.63 5.60 -14.97
CA ASP A 211 -10.87 5.95 -15.67
C ASP A 211 -11.92 4.82 -15.59
N GLY A 212 -13.14 5.18 -15.19
CA GLY A 212 -14.24 4.26 -14.99
C GLY A 212 -14.25 3.54 -13.62
N ALA A 213 -13.26 3.76 -12.75
CA ALA A 213 -13.28 3.20 -11.40
C ALA A 213 -14.20 3.99 -10.46
N ILE A 214 -15.08 3.30 -9.76
CA ILE A 214 -15.86 3.88 -8.67
C ILE A 214 -14.88 4.13 -7.51
N GLU A 215 -14.66 5.40 -7.18
CA GLU A 215 -13.79 5.83 -6.09
C GLU A 215 -14.55 6.27 -4.84
N SER A 216 -15.82 6.64 -4.97
CA SER A 216 -16.67 7.01 -3.83
C SER A 216 -18.09 6.50 -4.00
N VAL A 217 -18.72 6.19 -2.87
CA VAL A 217 -20.11 5.71 -2.79
C VAL A 217 -20.82 6.44 -1.66
N LEU A 218 -22.03 6.94 -1.96
CA LEU A 218 -22.94 7.52 -0.99
C LEU A 218 -24.32 6.88 -1.14
N LEU A 219 -24.84 6.34 -0.05
CA LEU A 219 -26.19 5.77 0.04
C LEU A 219 -27.11 6.74 0.78
N GLU A 220 -27.95 7.47 0.05
CA GLU A 220 -28.79 8.51 0.64
C GLU A 220 -30.18 8.53 0.00
N ASN A 221 -31.22 8.71 0.82
CA ASN A 221 -32.64 8.86 0.39
C ASN A 221 -33.11 7.72 -0.55
N GLY A 222 -32.62 6.50 -0.36
CA GLY A 222 -32.98 5.35 -1.19
C GLY A 222 -32.27 5.30 -2.54
N THR A 223 -31.28 6.15 -2.77
CA THR A 223 -30.49 6.21 -4.00
C THR A 223 -29.02 5.85 -3.76
N VAL A 224 -28.36 5.38 -4.80
CA VAL A 224 -26.91 5.14 -4.84
C VAL A 224 -26.29 6.24 -5.69
N ARG A 225 -25.42 7.03 -5.09
CA ARG A 225 -24.60 8.02 -5.82
C ARG A 225 -23.18 7.50 -5.90
N LEU A 226 -22.61 7.49 -7.09
CA LEU A 226 -21.25 7.00 -7.36
C LEU A 226 -20.39 8.16 -7.84
N GLY A 227 -19.20 8.33 -7.26
CA GLY A 227 -18.11 9.10 -7.86
C GLY A 227 -17.24 8.16 -8.69
N VAL A 228 -17.10 8.48 -9.97
CA VAL A 228 -16.34 7.67 -10.94
C VAL A 228 -15.19 8.48 -11.50
N ILE A 229 -13.98 7.94 -11.47
CA ILE A 229 -12.80 8.61 -12.02
C ILE A 229 -12.99 8.83 -13.53
N GLY A 230 -12.66 10.04 -14.00
CA GLY A 230 -12.74 10.42 -15.42
C GLY A 230 -14.14 10.73 -15.92
N ASP A 231 -15.15 10.85 -15.04
CA ASP A 231 -16.55 11.11 -15.40
C ASP A 231 -17.10 10.16 -16.48
N MET A 232 -16.62 8.93 -16.48
CA MET A 232 -17.00 7.87 -17.41
C MET A 232 -18.05 6.94 -16.78
N PRO A 233 -18.75 6.12 -17.61
CA PRO A 233 -19.57 5.04 -17.08
C PRO A 233 -18.75 4.13 -16.15
N PRO A 234 -19.32 3.72 -15.00
CA PRO A 234 -18.61 2.87 -14.05
C PRO A 234 -18.31 1.50 -14.65
N GLN A 235 -17.05 1.07 -14.51
CA GLN A 235 -16.55 -0.22 -15.01
C GLN A 235 -16.21 -1.19 -13.88
N GLY A 236 -15.83 -0.66 -12.71
CA GLY A 236 -15.46 -1.44 -11.54
C GLY A 236 -15.26 -0.56 -10.31
N ILE A 237 -14.71 -1.14 -9.25
CA ILE A 237 -14.59 -0.53 -7.93
C ILE A 237 -13.11 -0.50 -7.55
N CYS A 238 -12.55 0.68 -7.25
CA CYS A 238 -11.21 0.75 -6.69
C CYS A 238 -11.25 0.67 -5.15
N GLY A 239 -10.08 0.66 -4.51
CA GLY A 239 -9.98 0.45 -3.07
C GLY A 239 -10.73 1.47 -2.22
N SER A 240 -10.70 2.76 -2.59
CA SER A 240 -11.47 3.81 -1.89
C SER A 240 -12.97 3.59 -2.04
N GLY A 241 -13.44 3.27 -3.25
CA GLY A 241 -14.83 2.93 -3.51
C GLY A 241 -15.31 1.69 -2.75
N LEU A 242 -14.44 0.69 -2.56
CA LEU A 242 -14.75 -0.49 -1.75
C LEU A 242 -14.96 -0.12 -0.27
N ILE A 243 -14.07 0.68 0.30
CA ILE A 243 -14.20 1.18 1.68
C ILE A 243 -15.47 1.99 1.84
N ASP A 244 -15.71 2.91 0.91
CA ASP A 244 -16.90 3.77 0.90
C ASP A 244 -18.17 2.95 0.89
N ALA A 245 -18.28 2.02 -0.05
CA ALA A 245 -19.46 1.20 -0.20
C ALA A 245 -19.74 0.35 1.04
N VAL A 246 -18.71 -0.29 1.63
CA VAL A 246 -18.90 -1.11 2.83
C VAL A 246 -19.24 -0.25 4.04
N ALA A 247 -18.65 0.94 4.20
CA ALA A 247 -18.99 1.87 5.26
C ALA A 247 -20.45 2.36 5.14
N GLU A 248 -20.88 2.68 3.93
CA GLU A 248 -22.25 3.11 3.65
C GLU A 248 -23.27 1.98 3.88
N LEU A 249 -22.97 0.76 3.44
CA LEU A 249 -23.82 -0.41 3.74
C LEU A 249 -23.96 -0.65 5.23
N LEU A 250 -22.87 -0.50 5.99
CA LEU A 250 -22.87 -0.60 7.45
C LEU A 250 -23.73 0.53 8.06
N ARG A 251 -23.52 1.78 7.64
CA ARG A 251 -24.26 2.96 8.11
C ARG A 251 -25.76 2.84 7.86
N CYS A 252 -26.17 2.28 6.72
CA CYS A 252 -27.58 2.08 6.37
C CYS A 252 -28.21 0.83 7.00
N GLY A 253 -27.45 0.02 7.78
CA GLY A 253 -27.94 -1.22 8.36
C GLY A 253 -28.20 -2.35 7.35
N LEU A 254 -27.72 -2.21 6.12
CA LEU A 254 -27.74 -3.24 5.08
C LEU A 254 -26.60 -4.26 5.28
N LEU A 255 -25.62 -3.91 6.10
CA LEU A 255 -24.51 -4.73 6.56
C LEU A 255 -24.47 -4.73 8.08
N GLY A 256 -24.33 -5.90 8.70
CA GLY A 256 -24.15 -6.00 10.13
C GLY A 256 -22.67 -5.88 10.56
N VAL A 257 -22.42 -5.59 11.83
CA VAL A 257 -21.06 -5.49 12.41
C VAL A 257 -20.22 -6.78 12.23
N SER A 258 -20.85 -7.92 12.04
CA SER A 258 -20.17 -9.18 11.71
C SER A 258 -19.67 -9.22 10.25
N GLY A 259 -20.00 -8.23 9.43
CA GLY A 259 -19.72 -8.21 8.00
C GLY A 259 -20.71 -9.02 7.15
N ARG A 260 -21.86 -9.41 7.70
CA ARG A 260 -22.89 -10.12 6.94
C ARG A 260 -23.89 -9.13 6.33
N LEU A 261 -24.10 -9.24 5.03
CA LEU A 261 -25.18 -8.55 4.32
C LEU A 261 -26.53 -9.00 4.86
N ALA A 262 -27.49 -8.07 4.94
CA ALA A 262 -28.83 -8.31 5.45
C ALA A 262 -29.48 -9.50 4.74
N GLY A 263 -29.99 -10.47 5.52
CA GLY A 263 -30.64 -11.67 5.00
C GLY A 263 -32.05 -11.40 4.52
N GLU A 264 -32.67 -12.39 3.85
CA GLU A 264 -34.01 -12.29 3.24
C GLU A 264 -35.14 -11.94 4.23
N LYS A 265 -34.95 -12.21 5.50
CA LYS A 265 -35.90 -11.87 6.58
C LYS A 265 -35.56 -10.57 7.34
N SER A 266 -34.55 -9.84 6.86
CA SER A 266 -34.13 -8.61 7.53
C SER A 266 -35.11 -7.48 7.29
N PRO A 267 -35.47 -6.70 8.32
CA PRO A 267 -36.24 -5.46 8.15
C PRO A 267 -35.58 -4.45 7.20
N ALA A 268 -34.25 -4.55 7.02
CA ALA A 268 -33.50 -3.71 6.08
C ALA A 268 -33.96 -3.86 4.62
N LEU A 269 -34.57 -5.01 4.25
CA LEU A 269 -35.14 -5.21 2.91
C LEU A 269 -36.37 -4.34 2.64
N SER A 270 -37.07 -3.89 3.66
CA SER A 270 -38.21 -2.97 3.52
C SER A 270 -37.76 -1.52 3.28
N GLN A 271 -36.45 -1.23 3.39
CA GLN A 271 -35.90 0.07 3.06
C GLN A 271 -35.81 0.24 1.52
N PRO A 272 -35.80 1.47 1.00
CA PRO A 272 -35.71 1.73 -0.44
C PRO A 272 -34.54 1.04 -1.15
N LEU A 273 -33.40 0.90 -0.45
CA LEU A 273 -32.19 0.22 -0.99
C LEU A 273 -32.24 -1.31 -0.85
N GLY A 274 -33.22 -1.86 -0.14
CA GLY A 274 -33.34 -3.32 0.06
C GLY A 274 -33.49 -4.10 -1.23
N GLY A 275 -34.12 -3.50 -2.25
CA GLY A 275 -34.28 -4.10 -3.59
C GLY A 275 -32.96 -4.28 -4.36
N ARG A 276 -31.86 -3.66 -3.90
CA ARG A 276 -30.51 -3.85 -4.47
C ARG A 276 -29.76 -5.03 -3.84
N LEU A 277 -30.29 -5.63 -2.76
CA LEU A 277 -29.78 -6.86 -2.16
C LEU A 277 -30.40 -8.08 -2.85
N ARG A 278 -29.55 -8.96 -3.37
CA ARG A 278 -29.99 -10.21 -4.01
C ARG A 278 -29.04 -11.36 -3.72
N THR A 279 -29.45 -12.58 -4.05
CA THR A 279 -28.63 -13.78 -3.97
C THR A 279 -28.43 -14.36 -5.37
N VAL A 280 -27.21 -14.46 -5.82
CA VAL A 280 -26.84 -15.02 -7.13
C VAL A 280 -25.88 -16.19 -6.90
N GLY A 281 -26.23 -17.37 -7.40
CA GLY A 281 -25.39 -18.56 -7.24
C GLY A 281 -25.08 -18.92 -5.77
N GLY A 282 -25.99 -18.59 -4.83
CA GLY A 282 -25.78 -18.79 -3.40
C GLY A 282 -24.94 -17.70 -2.71
N MET A 283 -24.40 -16.74 -3.45
CA MET A 283 -23.65 -15.60 -2.93
C MET A 283 -24.56 -14.39 -2.77
N ARG A 284 -24.56 -13.79 -1.59
CA ARG A 284 -25.26 -12.54 -1.33
C ARG A 284 -24.46 -11.36 -1.86
N GLU A 285 -25.14 -10.43 -2.52
CA GLU A 285 -24.50 -9.23 -3.10
C GLU A 285 -25.43 -8.01 -3.02
N PHE A 286 -24.83 -6.81 -3.05
CA PHE A 286 -25.51 -5.53 -3.18
C PHE A 286 -25.12 -4.90 -4.53
N VAL A 287 -26.13 -4.48 -5.30
CA VAL A 287 -25.93 -3.85 -6.61
C VAL A 287 -25.68 -2.36 -6.43
N LEU A 288 -24.47 -1.91 -6.75
CA LEU A 288 -24.10 -0.48 -6.77
C LEU A 288 -24.67 0.21 -8.03
N ALA A 289 -24.55 -0.43 -9.20
CA ALA A 289 -25.13 0.03 -10.44
C ALA A 289 -25.70 -1.15 -11.22
N PHE A 290 -26.97 -1.08 -11.61
CA PHE A 290 -27.55 -2.03 -12.55
C PHE A 290 -27.05 -1.76 -13.97
N ALA A 291 -27.00 -2.78 -14.81
CA ALA A 291 -26.65 -2.64 -16.23
C ALA A 291 -27.50 -1.55 -16.89
N GLY A 292 -26.86 -0.59 -17.54
CA GLY A 292 -27.47 0.58 -18.18
C GLY A 292 -27.89 1.72 -17.26
N GLU A 293 -27.87 1.55 -15.93
CA GLU A 293 -28.34 2.59 -14.97
C GLU A 293 -27.50 3.88 -15.05
N GLN A 294 -26.18 3.75 -15.31
CA GLN A 294 -25.24 4.86 -15.44
C GLN A 294 -24.38 4.71 -16.72
N GLY A 295 -24.94 4.07 -17.75
CA GLY A 295 -24.22 3.77 -18.99
C GLY A 295 -23.26 2.59 -18.91
N ASN A 296 -23.21 1.87 -17.78
CA ASN A 296 -22.42 0.67 -17.60
C ASN A 296 -23.00 -0.53 -18.34
N GLU A 297 -22.16 -1.40 -18.91
CA GLU A 297 -22.59 -2.55 -19.71
C GLU A 297 -23.14 -3.72 -18.86
N ARG A 298 -22.72 -3.82 -17.61
CA ARG A 298 -23.05 -4.93 -16.69
C ARG A 298 -23.30 -4.39 -15.28
N ASP A 299 -23.99 -5.20 -14.47
CA ASP A 299 -24.15 -4.89 -13.06
C ASP A 299 -22.78 -4.78 -12.36
N ILE A 300 -22.64 -3.76 -11.52
CA ILE A 300 -21.49 -3.61 -10.62
C ILE A 300 -21.96 -3.86 -9.21
N VAL A 301 -21.39 -4.87 -8.58
CA VAL A 301 -21.84 -5.39 -7.30
C VAL A 301 -20.70 -5.44 -6.27
N ILE A 302 -21.11 -5.39 -5.00
CA ILE A 302 -20.27 -5.80 -3.87
C ILE A 302 -20.83 -7.09 -3.31
N THR A 303 -20.02 -8.13 -3.31
CA THR A 303 -20.40 -9.46 -2.84
C THR A 303 -20.04 -9.65 -1.35
N GLN A 304 -20.65 -10.65 -0.73
CA GLN A 304 -20.27 -11.07 0.63
C GLN A 304 -18.79 -11.46 0.73
N LYS A 305 -18.21 -11.99 -0.37
CA LYS A 305 -16.78 -12.32 -0.44
C LYS A 305 -15.91 -11.05 -0.43
N ASP A 306 -16.30 -10.02 -1.20
CA ASP A 306 -15.56 -8.76 -1.27
C ASP A 306 -15.50 -8.08 0.11
N ILE A 307 -16.63 -8.10 0.84
CA ILE A 307 -16.69 -7.60 2.21
C ILE A 307 -15.72 -8.36 3.11
N ARG A 308 -15.62 -9.69 2.93
CA ARG A 308 -14.69 -10.53 3.69
C ARG A 308 -13.23 -10.18 3.40
N GLU A 309 -12.89 -9.95 2.13
CA GLU A 309 -11.53 -9.52 1.75
C GLU A 309 -11.18 -8.17 2.43
N LEU A 310 -12.11 -7.21 2.44
CA LEU A 310 -11.92 -5.94 3.17
C LEU A 310 -11.75 -6.15 4.68
N GLN A 311 -12.56 -7.02 5.28
CA GLN A 311 -12.45 -7.33 6.72
C GLN A 311 -11.07 -7.88 7.07
N LEU A 312 -10.53 -8.79 6.26
CA LEU A 312 -9.20 -9.38 6.48
C LEU A 312 -8.10 -8.31 6.32
N ALA A 313 -8.19 -7.51 5.27
CA ALA A 313 -7.21 -6.45 5.00
C ALA A 313 -7.15 -5.42 6.15
N LYS A 314 -8.31 -4.88 6.56
CA LYS A 314 -8.36 -3.89 7.64
C LYS A 314 -7.96 -4.50 9.00
N ALA A 315 -8.31 -5.76 9.25
CA ALA A 315 -7.95 -6.45 10.49
C ALA A 315 -6.43 -6.65 10.61
N ALA A 316 -5.75 -6.94 9.51
CA ALA A 316 -4.29 -7.08 9.50
C ALA A 316 -3.60 -5.76 9.92
N ILE A 317 -4.05 -4.62 9.36
CA ILE A 317 -3.52 -3.30 9.70
C ILE A 317 -3.84 -2.96 11.16
N ALA A 318 -5.09 -3.11 11.59
CA ALA A 318 -5.52 -2.82 12.95
C ALA A 318 -4.78 -3.66 14.00
N ALA A 319 -4.60 -4.96 13.72
CA ALA A 319 -3.83 -5.85 14.60
C ALA A 319 -2.35 -5.49 14.63
N GLY A 320 -1.75 -5.13 13.50
CA GLY A 320 -0.37 -4.66 13.44
C GLY A 320 -0.14 -3.40 14.29
N ILE A 321 -1.04 -2.42 14.19
CA ILE A 321 -1.03 -1.23 15.05
C ILE A 321 -1.12 -1.65 16.52
N ALA A 322 -2.09 -2.50 16.87
CA ALA A 322 -2.29 -2.94 18.25
C ALA A 322 -1.06 -3.68 18.83
N VAL A 323 -0.37 -4.49 18.03
CA VAL A 323 0.89 -5.13 18.42
C VAL A 323 1.96 -4.10 18.75
N LEU A 324 2.18 -3.11 17.86
CA LEU A 324 3.21 -2.09 18.11
C LEU A 324 2.91 -1.26 19.35
N LEU A 325 1.63 -0.91 19.61
CA LEU A 325 1.23 -0.20 20.83
C LEU A 325 1.49 -1.03 22.09
N LYS A 326 1.19 -2.33 22.06
CA LYS A 326 1.46 -3.25 23.16
C LYS A 326 2.96 -3.43 23.44
N GLU A 327 3.78 -3.51 22.41
CA GLU A 327 5.26 -3.62 22.53
C GLU A 327 5.84 -2.48 23.37
N VAL A 328 5.26 -1.27 23.26
CA VAL A 328 5.69 -0.11 24.03
C VAL A 328 4.79 0.25 25.19
N LYS A 329 3.74 -0.56 25.43
CA LYS A 329 2.80 -0.41 26.56
C LYS A 329 2.10 0.94 26.60
N ILE A 330 1.59 1.38 25.44
CA ILE A 330 0.78 2.60 25.32
C ILE A 330 -0.60 2.30 24.76
N GLU A 331 -1.54 3.21 25.02
CA GLU A 331 -2.89 3.17 24.48
C GLU A 331 -2.98 3.98 23.17
N ALA A 332 -3.94 3.63 22.33
CA ALA A 332 -4.18 4.33 21.05
C ALA A 332 -4.45 5.84 21.24
N SER A 333 -5.05 6.25 22.37
CA SER A 333 -5.30 7.64 22.73
C SER A 333 -4.02 8.48 22.84
N GLN A 334 -2.89 7.85 23.16
CA GLN A 334 -1.57 8.49 23.30
C GLN A 334 -0.86 8.72 21.97
N ILE A 335 -1.41 8.24 20.86
CA ILE A 335 -0.92 8.56 19.53
C ILE A 335 -1.30 10.00 19.18
N ASP A 336 -0.30 10.80 18.84
CA ASP A 336 -0.50 12.19 18.46
C ASP A 336 -0.90 12.33 16.99
N ARG A 337 -0.30 11.52 16.11
CA ARG A 337 -0.52 11.57 14.65
C ARG A 337 -0.37 10.21 14.00
N ILE A 338 -1.13 10.01 12.91
CA ILE A 338 -0.91 8.94 11.93
C ILE A 338 -0.61 9.59 10.58
N TYR A 339 0.54 9.28 10.03
CA TYR A 339 0.89 9.58 8.65
C TYR A 339 0.42 8.43 7.77
N LEU A 340 -0.56 8.71 6.91
CA LEU A 340 -1.11 7.72 5.99
C LEU A 340 -0.39 7.83 4.65
N ALA A 341 0.53 6.90 4.41
CA ALA A 341 1.35 6.83 3.21
C ALA A 341 0.70 5.93 2.14
N GLY A 342 1.30 5.95 0.95
CA GLY A 342 0.84 5.22 -0.22
C GLY A 342 -0.14 6.03 -1.08
N ALA A 343 -0.19 5.72 -2.36
CA ALA A 343 -1.09 6.39 -3.31
C ALA A 343 -2.56 6.25 -2.90
N PHE A 344 -2.93 5.10 -2.34
CA PHE A 344 -4.26 4.82 -1.82
C PHE A 344 -4.67 5.78 -0.68
N GLY A 345 -3.72 6.12 0.22
CA GLY A 345 -3.98 6.99 1.37
C GLY A 345 -4.52 8.38 1.02
N ASN A 346 -4.20 8.90 -0.17
CA ASN A 346 -4.67 10.20 -0.62
C ASN A 346 -6.16 10.23 -0.99
N TYR A 347 -6.70 9.10 -1.43
CA TYR A 347 -8.09 8.97 -1.91
C TYR A 347 -9.01 8.33 -0.86
N LEU A 348 -8.45 7.86 0.24
CA LEU A 348 -9.19 7.21 1.32
C LEU A 348 -10.01 8.22 2.11
N ASP A 349 -11.31 8.00 2.23
CA ASP A 349 -12.14 8.69 3.21
C ASP A 349 -11.77 8.24 4.62
N ARG A 350 -11.13 9.14 5.38
CA ARG A 350 -10.59 8.86 6.71
C ARG A 350 -11.69 8.56 7.73
N GLU A 351 -12.85 9.24 7.63
CA GLU A 351 -13.97 9.01 8.52
C GLU A 351 -14.53 7.60 8.33
N LYS A 352 -14.68 7.17 7.08
CA LYS A 352 -15.15 5.82 6.74
C LYS A 352 -14.14 4.75 7.14
N ALA A 353 -12.84 4.99 6.93
CA ALA A 353 -11.79 4.08 7.36
C ALA A 353 -11.78 3.88 8.90
N VAL A 354 -11.94 4.97 9.66
CA VAL A 354 -12.07 4.91 11.13
C VAL A 354 -13.37 4.20 11.53
N ALA A 355 -14.49 4.51 10.86
CA ALA A 355 -15.78 3.86 11.12
C ALA A 355 -15.74 2.34 10.88
N LEU A 356 -14.97 1.89 9.91
CA LEU A 356 -14.73 0.46 9.67
C LEU A 356 -13.74 -0.19 10.64
N GLY A 357 -13.08 0.60 11.51
CA GLY A 357 -12.14 0.10 12.50
C GLY A 357 -10.74 -0.22 11.94
N MET A 358 -10.32 0.48 10.90
CA MET A 358 -8.95 0.33 10.37
C MET A 358 -7.90 0.90 11.32
N PHE A 359 -8.27 1.93 12.09
CA PHE A 359 -7.40 2.63 13.07
C PHE A 359 -8.07 2.62 14.46
N PRO A 360 -8.10 1.47 15.16
CA PRO A 360 -8.89 1.31 16.38
C PRO A 360 -8.43 2.26 17.49
N GLY A 361 -9.40 2.99 18.08
CA GLY A 361 -9.15 3.93 19.16
C GLY A 361 -8.45 5.23 18.77
N ILE A 362 -8.28 5.50 17.47
CA ILE A 362 -7.63 6.71 16.96
C ILE A 362 -8.66 7.61 16.28
N SER A 363 -8.61 8.89 16.62
CA SER A 363 -9.51 9.91 16.09
C SER A 363 -9.10 10.35 14.69
N VAL A 364 -10.08 10.67 13.85
CA VAL A 364 -9.89 11.04 12.42
C VAL A 364 -9.02 12.28 12.23
N ASP A 365 -9.10 13.24 13.14
CA ASP A 365 -8.31 14.48 13.10
C ASP A 365 -6.80 14.27 13.24
N LYS A 366 -6.38 13.10 13.78
CA LYS A 366 -4.97 12.71 13.90
C LYS A 366 -4.40 12.08 12.63
N ILE A 367 -5.23 11.77 11.62
CA ILE A 367 -4.83 11.06 10.40
C ILE A 367 -4.47 12.08 9.30
N ILE A 368 -3.24 12.03 8.82
CA ILE A 368 -2.67 12.97 7.85
C ILE A 368 -2.23 12.17 6.61
N PRO A 369 -2.89 12.33 5.46
CA PRO A 369 -2.41 11.74 4.20
C PRO A 369 -1.11 12.42 3.76
N ILE A 370 -0.14 11.63 3.28
CA ILE A 370 1.19 12.12 2.89
C ILE A 370 1.66 11.58 1.52
N GLY A 371 0.79 10.94 0.76
CA GLY A 371 1.15 10.45 -0.58
C GLY A 371 2.22 9.36 -0.59
N ASN A 372 3.01 9.31 -1.67
CA ASN A 372 4.10 8.34 -1.79
C ASN A 372 5.32 8.76 -0.95
N ALA A 373 5.21 8.59 0.35
CA ALA A 373 6.29 8.93 1.29
C ALA A 373 7.54 8.06 1.11
N ALA A 374 7.41 6.83 0.59
CA ALA A 374 8.56 5.99 0.28
C ALA A 374 9.45 6.64 -0.79
N ALA A 375 8.82 7.14 -1.87
CA ALA A 375 9.53 7.88 -2.92
C ALA A 375 10.07 9.23 -2.43
N GLU A 376 9.31 9.95 -1.59
CA GLU A 376 9.76 11.21 -0.99
C GLU A 376 11.04 11.01 -0.16
N GLY A 377 11.05 10.01 0.73
CA GLY A 377 12.24 9.66 1.50
C GLY A 377 13.43 9.22 0.64
N ALA A 378 13.17 8.49 -0.44
CA ALA A 378 14.19 8.16 -1.43
C ALA A 378 14.74 9.41 -2.14
N GLY A 379 13.88 10.41 -2.40
CA GLY A 379 14.26 11.72 -2.95
C GLY A 379 15.20 12.49 -2.03
N LEU A 380 14.94 12.53 -0.73
CA LEU A 380 15.86 13.10 0.25
C LEU A 380 17.25 12.42 0.15
N CYS A 381 17.26 11.10 0.03
CA CYS A 381 18.49 10.33 -0.11
C CYS A 381 19.17 10.52 -1.49
N LEU A 382 18.42 10.82 -2.55
CA LEU A 382 18.97 11.15 -3.86
C LEU A 382 19.74 12.47 -3.82
N LEU A 383 19.18 13.48 -3.19
CA LEU A 383 19.67 14.85 -3.19
C LEU A 383 20.75 15.12 -2.13
N SER A 384 20.82 14.30 -1.06
CA SER A 384 21.69 14.60 0.08
C SER A 384 22.50 13.37 0.54
N LEU A 385 23.82 13.51 0.58
CA LEU A 385 24.71 12.53 1.20
C LEU A 385 24.47 12.42 2.72
N GLY A 386 24.07 13.52 3.37
CA GLY A 386 23.73 13.55 4.79
C GLY A 386 22.50 12.70 5.07
N GLU A 387 21.43 12.85 4.27
CA GLU A 387 20.20 12.07 4.39
C GLU A 387 20.45 10.59 4.08
N ARG A 388 21.30 10.26 3.11
CA ARG A 388 21.72 8.88 2.85
C ARG A 388 22.39 8.21 4.05
N LYS A 389 23.29 8.94 4.73
CA LYS A 389 23.95 8.46 5.96
C LYS A 389 22.95 8.34 7.11
N MET A 390 21.99 9.26 7.19
CA MET A 390 20.91 9.19 8.16
C MET A 390 20.02 7.97 7.91
N ALA A 391 19.66 7.68 6.67
CA ALA A 391 18.91 6.46 6.31
C ALA A 391 19.65 5.19 6.72
N ASP A 392 20.96 5.09 6.45
CA ASP A 392 21.80 3.97 6.90
C ASP A 392 21.78 3.84 8.44
N ARG A 393 21.85 4.95 9.16
CA ARG A 393 21.77 4.98 10.62
C ARG A 393 20.40 4.55 11.12
N ILE A 394 19.30 5.06 10.54
CA ILE A 394 17.94 4.69 10.92
C ILE A 394 17.73 3.19 10.72
N ALA A 395 18.10 2.64 9.56
CA ALA A 395 18.00 1.20 9.29
C ALA A 395 18.75 0.33 10.33
N SER A 396 19.75 0.88 11.00
CA SER A 396 20.51 0.16 12.02
C SER A 396 19.82 0.14 13.39
N PHE A 397 18.95 1.10 13.71
CA PHE A 397 18.30 1.16 15.02
C PHE A 397 16.79 0.89 15.00
N VAL A 398 16.14 0.89 13.83
CA VAL A 398 14.73 0.44 13.76
C VAL A 398 14.63 -0.99 14.26
N LYS A 399 13.76 -1.23 15.24
CA LYS A 399 13.48 -2.57 15.75
C LYS A 399 12.31 -3.17 14.95
N PRO A 400 12.54 -4.22 14.15
CA PRO A 400 11.45 -4.91 13.47
C PRO A 400 10.67 -5.77 14.47
N VAL A 401 9.35 -5.82 14.29
CA VAL A 401 8.43 -6.73 15.00
C VAL A 401 7.84 -7.68 13.98
N GLU A 402 8.16 -8.98 14.12
CA GLU A 402 7.69 -10.02 13.21
C GLU A 402 6.30 -10.51 13.62
N LEU A 403 5.26 -10.05 12.89
CA LEU A 403 3.87 -10.35 13.23
C LEU A 403 3.52 -11.83 13.10
N SER A 404 4.10 -12.54 12.13
CA SER A 404 3.78 -13.95 11.87
C SER A 404 4.16 -14.89 13.02
N THR A 405 5.13 -14.48 13.85
CA THR A 405 5.59 -15.22 15.03
C THR A 405 5.18 -14.57 16.34
N HIS A 406 4.48 -13.43 16.29
CA HIS A 406 4.06 -12.71 17.49
C HIS A 406 2.89 -13.42 18.17
N VAL A 407 3.04 -13.75 19.46
CA VAL A 407 2.10 -14.60 20.21
C VAL A 407 0.67 -14.06 20.29
N GLU A 408 0.50 -12.74 20.31
CA GLU A 408 -0.82 -12.11 20.43
C GLU A 408 -1.42 -11.69 19.08
N PHE A 409 -0.67 -11.78 17.97
CA PHE A 409 -1.13 -11.23 16.69
C PHE A 409 -2.40 -11.91 16.20
N ASN A 410 -2.50 -13.24 16.29
CA ASN A 410 -3.67 -13.97 15.81
C ASN A 410 -4.93 -13.60 16.60
N ASP A 411 -4.84 -13.46 17.91
CA ASP A 411 -5.98 -13.08 18.76
C ASP A 411 -6.44 -11.66 18.47
N LEU A 412 -5.50 -10.74 18.30
CA LEU A 412 -5.77 -9.36 17.89
C LEU A 412 -6.40 -9.30 16.50
N PHE A 413 -5.86 -10.05 15.54
CA PHE A 413 -6.39 -10.12 14.18
C PHE A 413 -7.84 -10.62 14.17
N VAL A 414 -8.14 -11.71 14.86
CA VAL A 414 -9.50 -12.26 14.93
C VAL A 414 -10.47 -11.26 15.57
N ARG A 415 -10.05 -10.56 16.62
CA ARG A 415 -10.84 -9.51 17.27
C ARG A 415 -11.17 -8.37 16.32
N GLU A 416 -10.23 -7.98 15.46
CA GLU A 416 -10.38 -6.86 14.56
C GLU A 416 -11.11 -7.21 13.24
N ILE A 417 -11.52 -8.46 13.00
CA ILE A 417 -12.25 -8.85 11.76
C ILE A 417 -13.63 -8.17 11.68
N GLY A 418 -14.36 -8.09 12.78
CA GLY A 418 -15.64 -7.40 12.83
C GLY A 418 -15.52 -5.89 12.60
N PHE A 419 -16.65 -5.26 12.30
CA PHE A 419 -16.74 -3.81 12.26
C PHE A 419 -17.12 -3.27 13.63
N PRO A 420 -16.72 -2.06 14.01
CA PRO A 420 -17.17 -1.42 15.24
C PRO A 420 -18.69 -1.20 15.23
N PRO A 421 -19.35 -1.17 16.40
CA PRO A 421 -20.74 -0.78 16.49
C PRO A 421 -20.94 0.66 16.04
N LEU A 422 -21.98 0.93 15.23
CA LEU A 422 -22.35 2.28 14.82
C LEU A 422 -22.73 3.12 16.05
N GLY A 423 -22.08 4.27 16.23
CA GLY A 423 -22.37 5.20 17.34
C GLY A 423 -21.58 4.98 18.64
N GLY A 424 -20.63 4.06 18.66
CA GLY A 424 -19.69 3.95 19.76
C GLY A 424 -18.68 5.11 19.72
N LYS A 425 -18.87 6.10 20.59
CA LYS A 425 -17.74 6.92 21.06
C LYS A 425 -16.70 5.92 21.51
N GLY A 426 -15.46 6.03 20.99
CA GLY A 426 -14.39 5.08 21.28
C GLY A 426 -14.43 4.68 22.75
N ALA A 427 -14.43 3.37 22.98
CA ALA A 427 -14.40 2.85 24.32
C ALA A 427 -13.17 3.43 25.04
N SER A 428 -13.45 4.17 26.08
CA SER A 428 -12.51 4.78 27.01
C SER A 428 -11.61 3.74 27.67
#